data_46774627f1c2b3f75b3724be3eae257c
#
_entry.id   46774627f1c2b3f75b3724be3eae257c
#
_cell.length_a   1.000
_cell.length_b   1.000
_cell.length_c   1.000
_cell.angle_alpha   90.00
_cell.angle_beta   90.00
_cell.angle_gamma   90.00
#
_symmetry.space_group_name_H-M   'P 1'
#
loop_
_entity.id
_entity.type
_entity.pdbx_description
1 polymer ?
#
loop_
_entity_poly.entity_id
_entity_poly.type
_entity_poly.pdbx_seq_one_letter_code
_entity_poly.pdbx_strand_id
1 'polypeptide(L)'
;MMGLISAGFLASALTPTPQVATADQDSAALIREGKQLYDTSCVTCHGVNLQGVQDRGPSLIGVGEAAVYFQVSTGRMPAVRNEAQAERKPAKFDDKQIDALGAYIQANGGGPTLLLDSNGEVAQSSLSGGDIARGSELFRLNCASCHNFTGQGGALSSGKYAPALGPASEQEIYTAMVTGPQNMPKFSDRQLTQEEKIDIISYVKSAQDTTAPGGWGLGGFGPGTEALAIWIIGIGAVVGATLWIGARS
;
A
#
# COMPACT_ATOMS: atom_id res chain seq x y z
N MET A 1 35.04 -12.29 57.10
CA MET A 1 34.07 -12.81 56.11
C MET A 1 33.13 -11.75 55.48
N MET A 2 33.38 -10.44 55.59
CA MET A 2 32.52 -9.38 55.05
C MET A 2 32.93 -8.85 53.65
N GLY A 3 34.10 -9.22 53.13
CA GLY A 3 34.59 -8.74 51.86
C GLY A 3 34.12 -9.44 50.58
N LEU A 4 33.59 -10.64 50.71
CA LEU A 4 33.15 -11.45 49.55
C LEU A 4 31.69 -11.20 49.14
N ILE A 5 30.88 -10.64 50.04
CA ILE A 5 29.46 -10.35 49.76
C ILE A 5 29.33 -9.04 49.00
N SER A 6 30.21 -8.07 49.23
CA SER A 6 30.20 -6.77 48.52
C SER A 6 30.73 -6.86 47.09
N ALA A 7 31.62 -7.78 46.76
CA ALA A 7 32.11 -7.99 45.40
C ALA A 7 31.06 -8.64 44.49
N GLY A 8 30.18 -9.53 45.04
CA GLY A 8 29.08 -10.15 44.30
C GLY A 8 27.96 -9.16 43.89
N PHE A 9 27.68 -8.16 44.74
CA PHE A 9 26.65 -7.15 44.44
C PHE A 9 27.14 -6.10 43.41
N LEU A 10 28.43 -5.81 43.37
CA LEU A 10 29.02 -4.90 42.39
C LEU A 10 29.14 -5.57 41.00
N ALA A 11 29.36 -6.88 40.93
CA ALA A 11 29.45 -7.61 39.69
C ALA A 11 28.05 -7.78 39.00
N SER A 12 26.97 -7.91 39.78
CA SER A 12 25.61 -7.98 39.21
C SER A 12 25.07 -6.65 38.70
N ALA A 13 25.61 -5.51 39.18
CA ALA A 13 25.24 -4.18 38.71
C ALA A 13 25.95 -3.76 37.40
N LEU A 14 27.01 -4.49 37.01
CA LEU A 14 27.83 -4.19 35.83
C LEU A 14 27.64 -5.20 34.68
N THR A 15 26.81 -6.23 34.87
CA THR A 15 26.43 -7.09 33.74
C THR A 15 25.38 -6.40 32.90
N PRO A 16 25.66 -6.08 31.62
CA PRO A 16 24.62 -5.56 30.73
C PRO A 16 23.49 -6.56 30.65
N THR A 17 22.27 -6.10 30.88
CA THR A 17 21.08 -6.91 30.68
C THR A 17 21.07 -7.43 29.24
N PRO A 18 20.77 -8.72 29.01
CA PRO A 18 20.84 -9.34 27.67
C PRO A 18 19.66 -8.93 26.78
N GLN A 19 19.45 -7.63 26.58
CA GLN A 19 18.39 -7.10 25.73
C GLN A 19 18.68 -7.29 24.23
N VAL A 20 19.96 -7.38 23.85
CA VAL A 20 20.37 -7.61 22.46
C VAL A 20 20.11 -9.04 22.00
N ALA A 21 20.24 -10.02 22.91
CA ALA A 21 20.07 -11.43 22.58
C ALA A 21 18.61 -11.83 22.33
N THR A 22 17.63 -11.14 22.91
CA THR A 22 16.20 -11.43 22.69
C THR A 22 15.70 -10.91 21.36
N ALA A 23 16.05 -9.69 20.96
CA ALA A 23 15.67 -9.12 19.66
C ALA A 23 16.25 -9.92 18.48
N ASP A 24 17.48 -10.39 18.57
CA ASP A 24 18.09 -11.24 17.55
C ASP A 24 17.45 -12.64 17.47
N GLN A 25 17.00 -13.18 18.60
CA GLN A 25 16.31 -14.48 18.64
C GLN A 25 14.90 -14.39 18.05
N ASP A 26 14.18 -13.31 18.33
CA ASP A 26 12.84 -13.06 17.79
C ASP A 26 12.88 -12.85 16.28
N SER A 27 13.83 -12.08 15.78
CA SER A 27 14.03 -11.88 14.34
C SER A 27 14.41 -13.18 13.62
N ALA A 28 15.29 -13.99 14.20
CA ALA A 28 15.67 -15.29 13.65
C ALA A 28 14.50 -16.29 13.66
N ALA A 29 13.62 -16.24 14.66
CA ALA A 29 12.41 -17.05 14.69
C ALA A 29 11.43 -16.65 13.60
N LEU A 30 11.21 -15.35 13.41
CA LEU A 30 10.35 -14.79 12.38
C LEU A 30 10.84 -15.18 10.96
N ILE A 31 12.15 -15.07 10.71
CA ILE A 31 12.76 -15.48 9.43
C ILE A 31 12.55 -16.99 9.17
N ARG A 32 12.69 -17.83 10.19
CA ARG A 32 12.46 -19.28 10.04
C ARG A 32 11.00 -19.61 9.71
N GLU A 33 10.06 -18.95 10.38
CA GLU A 33 8.63 -19.07 10.09
C GLU A 33 8.33 -18.63 8.67
N GLY A 34 8.86 -17.48 8.26
CA GLY A 34 8.72 -16.96 6.91
C GLY A 34 9.28 -17.91 5.86
N LYS A 35 10.40 -18.58 6.15
CA LYS A 35 10.94 -19.63 5.26
C LYS A 35 9.97 -20.80 5.11
N GLN A 36 9.34 -21.27 6.18
CA GLN A 36 8.38 -22.38 6.11
C GLN A 36 7.16 -22.01 5.27
N LEU A 37 6.64 -20.80 5.45
CA LEU A 37 5.52 -20.27 4.66
C LEU A 37 5.91 -20.12 3.17
N TYR A 38 7.14 -19.63 2.91
CA TYR A 38 7.67 -19.50 1.56
C TYR A 38 7.80 -20.86 0.87
N ASP A 39 8.41 -21.84 1.52
CA ASP A 39 8.64 -23.19 0.98
C ASP A 39 7.32 -23.91 0.65
N THR A 40 6.24 -23.59 1.35
CA THR A 40 4.92 -24.22 1.11
C THR A 40 4.04 -23.48 0.12
N SER A 41 4.24 -22.16 -0.06
CA SER A 41 3.28 -21.34 -0.79
C SER A 41 3.87 -20.50 -1.93
N CYS A 42 5.19 -20.29 -1.98
CA CYS A 42 5.82 -19.34 -2.90
C CYS A 42 6.90 -19.97 -3.80
N VAL A 43 7.60 -20.99 -3.30
CA VAL A 43 8.77 -21.60 -3.93
C VAL A 43 8.52 -22.08 -5.37
N THR A 44 7.33 -22.60 -5.65
CA THR A 44 6.98 -23.17 -6.97
C THR A 44 7.06 -22.13 -8.09
N CYS A 45 6.77 -20.86 -7.78
CA CYS A 45 6.81 -19.77 -8.76
C CYS A 45 8.07 -18.90 -8.61
N HIS A 46 8.56 -18.72 -7.38
CA HIS A 46 9.65 -17.78 -7.11
C HIS A 46 11.02 -18.44 -6.92
N GLY A 47 11.08 -19.79 -6.95
CA GLY A 47 12.32 -20.55 -6.84
C GLY A 47 12.85 -20.69 -5.42
N VAL A 48 13.70 -21.68 -5.18
CA VAL A 48 14.22 -22.03 -3.84
C VAL A 48 15.09 -20.90 -3.25
N ASN A 49 15.79 -20.15 -4.10
CA ASN A 49 16.71 -19.07 -3.71
C ASN A 49 16.17 -17.70 -4.14
N LEU A 50 14.85 -17.51 -4.23
CA LEU A 50 14.21 -16.25 -4.63
C LEU A 50 14.52 -15.79 -6.08
N GLN A 51 15.19 -16.62 -6.88
CA GLN A 51 15.66 -16.23 -8.22
C GLN A 51 14.56 -16.12 -9.27
N GLY A 52 13.34 -16.53 -8.94
CA GLY A 52 12.25 -16.69 -9.89
C GLY A 52 12.31 -18.03 -10.64
N VAL A 53 11.24 -18.33 -11.36
CA VAL A 53 11.13 -19.49 -12.26
C VAL A 53 10.55 -19.00 -13.58
N GLN A 54 11.21 -19.31 -14.68
CA GLN A 54 10.78 -18.89 -16.01
C GLN A 54 9.32 -19.31 -16.26
N ASP A 55 8.53 -18.40 -16.81
CA ASP A 55 7.11 -18.56 -17.13
C ASP A 55 6.19 -18.86 -15.93
N ARG A 56 6.72 -18.79 -14.68
CA ARG A 56 5.92 -19.00 -13.46
C ARG A 56 5.89 -17.80 -12.53
N GLY A 57 7.04 -17.20 -12.23
CA GLY A 57 7.09 -16.05 -11.35
C GLY A 57 8.45 -15.34 -11.39
N PRO A 58 8.46 -14.03 -11.15
CA PRO A 58 9.67 -13.22 -11.17
C PRO A 58 10.59 -13.51 -9.98
N SER A 59 11.84 -13.06 -10.08
CA SER A 59 12.77 -13.01 -8.96
C SER A 59 12.23 -12.11 -7.84
N LEU A 60 12.44 -12.54 -6.59
CA LEU A 60 12.16 -11.75 -5.39
C LEU A 60 13.42 -11.09 -4.81
N ILE A 61 14.57 -11.23 -5.46
CA ILE A 61 15.79 -10.53 -5.07
C ILE A 61 15.63 -9.04 -5.34
N GLY A 62 15.83 -8.22 -4.30
CA GLY A 62 15.69 -6.77 -4.37
C GLY A 62 14.24 -6.23 -4.25
N VAL A 63 13.23 -7.10 -4.05
CA VAL A 63 11.84 -6.62 -3.93
C VAL A 63 11.50 -6.09 -2.53
N GLY A 64 12.13 -6.61 -1.49
CA GLY A 64 11.99 -6.17 -0.11
C GLY A 64 10.68 -6.54 0.58
N GLU A 65 10.67 -6.34 1.88
CA GLU A 65 9.49 -6.60 2.73
C GLU A 65 8.29 -5.71 2.37
N ALA A 66 8.52 -4.48 1.90
CA ALA A 66 7.45 -3.57 1.47
C ALA A 66 6.64 -4.14 0.31
N ALA A 67 7.30 -4.80 -0.66
CA ALA A 67 6.60 -5.46 -1.76
C ALA A 67 5.85 -6.71 -1.29
N VAL A 68 6.43 -7.47 -0.37
CA VAL A 68 5.76 -8.63 0.25
C VAL A 68 4.49 -8.17 0.95
N TYR A 69 4.60 -7.17 1.82
CA TYR A 69 3.44 -6.59 2.50
C TYR A 69 2.35 -6.21 1.49
N PHE A 70 2.67 -5.38 0.49
CA PHE A 70 1.68 -4.95 -0.50
C PHE A 70 1.02 -6.12 -1.24
N GLN A 71 1.80 -7.03 -1.77
CA GLN A 71 1.29 -8.11 -2.61
C GLN A 71 0.48 -9.14 -1.82
N VAL A 72 0.89 -9.43 -0.59
CA VAL A 72 0.28 -10.50 0.22
C VAL A 72 -0.90 -9.96 1.03
N SER A 73 -0.81 -8.79 1.66
CA SER A 73 -1.93 -8.17 2.40
C SER A 73 -3.12 -7.84 1.50
N THR A 74 -2.83 -7.43 0.27
CA THR A 74 -3.88 -7.16 -0.73
C THR A 74 -4.39 -8.42 -1.45
N GLY A 75 -3.93 -9.62 -1.08
CA GLY A 75 -4.34 -10.90 -1.65
C GLY A 75 -3.95 -11.11 -3.11
N ARG A 76 -3.10 -10.25 -3.68
CA ARG A 76 -2.57 -10.41 -5.04
C ARG A 76 -1.65 -11.63 -5.15
N MET A 77 -0.93 -11.91 -4.06
CA MET A 77 -0.12 -13.12 -3.88
C MET A 77 -0.64 -13.95 -2.69
N PRO A 78 -0.60 -15.28 -2.81
CA PRO A 78 -0.18 -16.11 -3.95
C PRO A 78 -1.15 -16.00 -5.14
N ALA A 79 -0.59 -15.86 -6.35
CA ALA A 79 -1.39 -15.91 -7.57
C ALA A 79 -1.75 -17.36 -7.94
N VAL A 80 -2.96 -17.57 -8.44
CA VAL A 80 -3.41 -18.89 -8.89
C VAL A 80 -2.88 -19.21 -10.30
N ARG A 81 -2.71 -18.16 -11.11
CA ARG A 81 -2.22 -18.23 -12.50
C ARG A 81 -1.54 -16.92 -12.89
N ASN A 82 -0.76 -16.97 -13.95
CA ASN A 82 -0.19 -15.75 -14.54
C ASN A 82 -1.29 -14.99 -15.28
N GLU A 83 -1.52 -13.76 -14.87
CA GLU A 83 -2.46 -12.82 -15.48
C GLU A 83 -1.75 -11.52 -15.82
N ALA A 84 -2.30 -10.78 -16.78
CA ALA A 84 -1.77 -9.47 -17.17
C ALA A 84 -1.80 -8.46 -16.00
N GLN A 85 -2.72 -8.66 -15.06
CA GLN A 85 -2.85 -7.87 -13.83
C GLN A 85 -3.39 -8.75 -12.69
N ALA A 86 -2.70 -8.76 -11.55
CA ALA A 86 -3.17 -9.45 -10.35
C ALA A 86 -4.17 -8.54 -9.60
N GLU A 87 -5.41 -9.02 -9.49
CA GLU A 87 -6.48 -8.30 -8.81
C GLU A 87 -6.37 -8.40 -7.28
N ARG A 88 -6.95 -7.42 -6.58
CA ARG A 88 -7.12 -7.45 -5.13
C ARG A 88 -8.09 -8.56 -4.74
N LYS A 89 -7.70 -9.34 -3.73
CA LYS A 89 -8.50 -10.43 -3.16
C LYS A 89 -8.37 -10.41 -1.63
N PRO A 90 -9.20 -11.14 -0.88
CA PRO A 90 -8.94 -11.37 0.54
C PRO A 90 -7.54 -11.97 0.75
N ALA A 91 -6.82 -11.46 1.74
CA ALA A 91 -5.51 -11.99 2.10
C ALA A 91 -5.62 -13.47 2.53
N LYS A 92 -4.67 -14.29 2.09
CA LYS A 92 -4.57 -15.70 2.48
C LYS A 92 -3.91 -15.89 3.84
N PHE A 93 -3.04 -14.97 4.21
CA PHE A 93 -2.20 -14.99 5.39
C PHE A 93 -2.63 -13.90 6.37
N ASP A 94 -2.48 -14.15 7.65
CA ASP A 94 -2.64 -13.13 8.68
C ASP A 94 -1.42 -12.18 8.75
N ASP A 95 -1.53 -11.10 9.53
CA ASP A 95 -0.50 -10.06 9.59
C ASP A 95 0.86 -10.60 10.06
N LYS A 96 0.87 -11.52 11.06
CA LYS A 96 2.11 -12.14 11.55
C LYS A 96 2.79 -13.00 10.49
N GLN A 97 2.01 -13.72 9.71
CA GLN A 97 2.50 -14.54 8.61
C GLN A 97 3.04 -13.66 7.48
N ILE A 98 2.42 -12.51 7.22
CA ILE A 98 2.89 -11.51 6.25
C ILE A 98 4.22 -10.92 6.70
N ASP A 99 4.34 -10.56 7.98
CA ASP A 99 5.58 -10.06 8.56
C ASP A 99 6.70 -11.10 8.50
N ALA A 100 6.39 -12.36 8.81
CA ALA A 100 7.34 -13.45 8.71
C ALA A 100 7.83 -13.67 7.28
N LEU A 101 6.93 -13.66 6.30
CA LEU A 101 7.29 -13.73 4.87
C LEU A 101 8.15 -12.53 4.46
N GLY A 102 7.79 -11.32 4.90
CA GLY A 102 8.54 -10.09 4.67
C GLY A 102 9.96 -10.20 5.22
N ALA A 103 10.11 -10.61 6.47
CA ALA A 103 11.40 -10.79 7.13
C ALA A 103 12.28 -11.81 6.40
N TYR A 104 11.73 -12.93 5.96
CA TYR A 104 12.48 -13.94 5.21
C TYR A 104 12.96 -13.39 3.86
N ILE A 105 12.10 -12.73 3.10
CA ILE A 105 12.46 -12.14 1.79
C ILE A 105 13.47 -11.01 1.99
N GLN A 106 13.29 -10.15 2.99
CA GLN A 106 14.23 -9.05 3.28
C GLN A 106 15.62 -9.57 3.65
N ALA A 107 15.69 -10.59 4.51
CA ALA A 107 16.95 -11.17 4.95
C ALA A 107 17.75 -11.84 3.82
N ASN A 108 17.10 -12.40 2.79
CA ASN A 108 17.71 -13.16 1.72
C ASN A 108 17.79 -12.42 0.38
N GLY A 109 16.89 -11.47 0.15
CA GLY A 109 16.81 -10.75 -1.13
C GLY A 109 17.09 -9.26 -1.02
N GLY A 110 16.87 -8.67 0.15
CA GLY A 110 16.92 -7.21 0.34
C GLY A 110 15.85 -6.45 -0.44
N GLY A 111 15.85 -5.14 -0.34
CA GLY A 111 14.96 -4.26 -1.08
C GLY A 111 14.32 -3.16 -0.21
N PRO A 112 13.26 -2.48 -0.69
CA PRO A 112 12.54 -1.48 0.08
C PRO A 112 11.93 -2.05 1.36
N THR A 113 12.06 -1.31 2.46
CA THR A 113 11.55 -1.68 3.78
C THR A 113 10.19 -1.05 4.04
N LEU A 114 9.47 -1.58 5.03
CA LEU A 114 8.29 -0.95 5.60
C LEU A 114 8.68 0.30 6.38
N LEU A 115 7.75 1.23 6.52
CA LEU A 115 7.87 2.30 7.48
C LEU A 115 7.36 1.78 8.82
N LEU A 116 8.26 1.60 9.76
CA LEU A 116 7.96 1.11 11.09
C LEU A 116 7.98 2.26 12.10
N ASP A 117 7.18 2.15 13.14
CA ASP A 117 7.22 3.07 14.28
C ASP A 117 8.37 2.74 15.24
N SER A 118 8.47 3.47 16.36
CA SER A 118 9.50 3.26 17.36
C SER A 118 9.41 1.90 18.09
N ASN A 119 8.29 1.20 17.96
CA ASN A 119 8.06 -0.13 18.53
C ASN A 119 8.37 -1.25 17.53
N GLY A 120 8.71 -0.91 16.29
CA GLY A 120 8.94 -1.86 15.21
C GLY A 120 7.65 -2.39 14.57
N GLU A 121 6.50 -1.78 14.86
CA GLU A 121 5.23 -2.11 14.21
C GLU A 121 4.99 -1.22 12.97
N VAL A 122 4.17 -1.69 12.05
CA VAL A 122 3.81 -0.92 10.86
C VAL A 122 3.16 0.39 11.27
N ALA A 123 3.82 1.48 10.92
CA ALA A 123 3.54 2.82 11.43
C ALA A 123 2.33 3.48 10.74
N GLN A 124 1.12 3.08 11.07
CA GLN A 124 -0.10 3.71 10.56
C GLN A 124 -0.16 5.21 10.92
N SER A 125 0.17 5.56 12.18
CA SER A 125 0.15 6.95 12.65
C SER A 125 1.23 7.82 11.99
N SER A 126 2.37 7.25 11.60
CA SER A 126 3.45 7.97 10.92
C SER A 126 3.15 8.26 9.45
N LEU A 127 2.12 7.63 8.88
CA LEU A 127 1.68 7.83 7.50
C LEU A 127 0.51 8.81 7.38
N SER A 128 0.06 9.41 8.49
CA SER A 128 -1.01 10.40 8.54
C SER A 128 -0.47 11.78 8.95
N GLY A 129 -1.27 12.83 8.70
CA GLY A 129 -0.96 14.18 9.16
C GLY A 129 -0.04 14.98 8.22
N GLY A 130 0.17 14.55 7.00
CA GLY A 130 0.87 15.32 5.96
C GLY A 130 0.06 16.51 5.46
N ASP A 131 0.71 17.40 4.70
CA ASP A 131 0.09 18.57 4.07
C ASP A 131 -0.80 18.15 2.89
N ILE A 132 -2.13 18.23 3.08
CA ILE A 132 -3.13 17.86 2.08
C ILE A 132 -3.03 18.73 0.81
N ALA A 133 -2.72 20.02 0.94
CA ALA A 133 -2.63 20.93 -0.19
C ALA A 133 -1.43 20.56 -1.08
N ARG A 134 -0.25 20.37 -0.47
CA ARG A 134 0.95 19.89 -1.15
C ARG A 134 0.76 18.49 -1.72
N GLY A 135 0.14 17.59 -0.96
CA GLY A 135 -0.20 16.24 -1.43
C GLY A 135 -1.09 16.25 -2.66
N SER A 136 -2.07 17.17 -2.73
CA SER A 136 -2.93 17.38 -3.90
C SER A 136 -2.13 17.79 -5.14
N GLU A 137 -1.17 18.68 -5.01
CA GLU A 137 -0.31 19.11 -6.12
C GLU A 137 0.57 17.94 -6.61
N LEU A 138 1.23 17.26 -5.69
CA LEU A 138 2.08 16.12 -6.00
C LEU A 138 1.31 14.95 -6.63
N PHE A 139 0.10 14.67 -6.12
CA PHE A 139 -0.78 13.65 -6.69
C PHE A 139 -1.20 13.97 -8.11
N ARG A 140 -1.57 15.21 -8.39
CA ARG A 140 -1.93 15.66 -9.76
C ARG A 140 -0.79 15.50 -10.73
N LEU A 141 0.43 15.80 -10.29
CA LEU A 141 1.63 15.71 -11.15
C LEU A 141 2.06 14.28 -11.44
N ASN A 142 1.94 13.38 -10.46
CA ASN A 142 2.57 12.06 -10.52
C ASN A 142 1.57 10.88 -10.62
N CYS A 143 0.32 11.04 -10.18
CA CYS A 143 -0.60 9.93 -9.95
C CYS A 143 -1.93 10.05 -10.72
N ALA A 144 -2.45 11.28 -10.89
CA ALA A 144 -3.79 11.52 -11.40
C ALA A 144 -4.00 11.05 -12.84
N SER A 145 -2.95 10.99 -13.65
CA SER A 145 -3.03 10.49 -15.03
C SER A 145 -3.49 9.04 -15.12
N CYS A 146 -3.19 8.22 -14.09
CA CYS A 146 -3.61 6.84 -14.00
C CYS A 146 -4.76 6.64 -13.00
N HIS A 147 -4.69 7.30 -11.83
CA HIS A 147 -5.62 7.09 -10.73
C HIS A 147 -6.81 8.06 -10.69
N ASN A 148 -6.95 8.97 -11.66
CA ASN A 148 -7.92 10.07 -11.62
C ASN A 148 -7.62 11.07 -10.49
N PHE A 149 -8.14 12.29 -10.57
CA PHE A 149 -7.91 13.37 -9.58
C PHE A 149 -8.41 13.02 -8.18
N THR A 150 -9.46 12.23 -8.09
CA THR A 150 -10.08 11.81 -6.84
C THR A 150 -9.69 10.38 -6.43
N GLY A 151 -8.71 9.78 -7.09
CA GLY A 151 -8.26 8.42 -6.75
C GLY A 151 -9.25 7.32 -7.09
N GLN A 152 -10.22 7.57 -8.00
CA GLN A 152 -11.21 6.57 -8.40
C GLN A 152 -10.67 5.51 -9.38
N GLY A 153 -9.41 5.63 -9.74
CA GLY A 153 -8.80 4.74 -10.71
C GLY A 153 -9.09 5.12 -12.16
N GLY A 154 -8.56 4.36 -13.09
CA GLY A 154 -8.72 4.63 -14.51
C GLY A 154 -8.26 3.49 -15.41
N ALA A 155 -8.72 3.50 -16.65
CA ALA A 155 -8.29 2.53 -17.66
C ALA A 155 -6.85 2.81 -18.13
N LEU A 156 -6.10 1.74 -18.31
CA LEU A 156 -4.75 1.75 -18.88
C LEU A 156 -4.74 1.00 -20.21
N SER A 157 -3.61 1.03 -20.90
CA SER A 157 -3.44 0.28 -22.14
C SER A 157 -3.52 -1.23 -21.93
N SER A 158 -3.86 -1.95 -23.01
CA SER A 158 -3.89 -3.43 -23.05
C SER A 158 -4.87 -4.07 -22.05
N GLY A 159 -6.01 -3.42 -21.80
CA GLY A 159 -7.06 -3.96 -20.92
C GLY A 159 -6.71 -3.91 -19.41
N LYS A 160 -5.65 -3.23 -19.05
CA LYS A 160 -5.26 -3.01 -17.65
C LYS A 160 -5.96 -1.78 -17.08
N TYR A 161 -5.92 -1.64 -15.75
CA TYR A 161 -6.49 -0.49 -15.06
C TYR A 161 -5.66 -0.10 -13.84
N ALA A 162 -5.66 1.18 -13.51
CA ALA A 162 -5.20 1.66 -12.22
C ALA A 162 -6.37 1.53 -11.22
N PRO A 163 -6.17 0.88 -10.07
CA PRO A 163 -7.26 0.66 -9.12
C PRO A 163 -7.72 1.95 -8.46
N ALA A 164 -8.97 1.95 -7.98
CA ALA A 164 -9.43 2.96 -7.03
C ALA A 164 -8.63 2.86 -5.72
N LEU A 165 -8.29 4.02 -5.14
CA LEU A 165 -7.45 4.12 -3.95
C LEU A 165 -8.25 4.09 -2.64
N GLY A 166 -9.57 4.27 -2.68
CA GLY A 166 -10.43 4.26 -1.50
C GLY A 166 -10.28 3.04 -0.59
N PRO A 167 -10.24 1.80 -1.13
CA PRO A 167 -10.05 0.60 -0.34
C PRO A 167 -8.62 0.40 0.21
N ALA A 168 -7.65 1.21 -0.20
CA ALA A 168 -6.26 1.05 0.20
C ALA A 168 -5.98 1.72 1.56
N SER A 169 -5.26 1.02 2.44
CA SER A 169 -4.73 1.60 3.66
C SER A 169 -3.57 2.56 3.35
N GLU A 170 -3.21 3.39 4.30
CA GLU A 170 -2.06 4.30 4.20
C GLU A 170 -0.77 3.54 3.89
N GLN A 171 -0.56 2.42 4.57
CA GLN A 171 0.60 1.56 4.38
C GLN A 171 0.61 0.89 3.00
N GLU A 172 -0.55 0.48 2.49
CA GLU A 172 -0.67 -0.06 1.13
C GLU A 172 -0.33 1.00 0.08
N ILE A 173 -0.76 2.25 0.27
CA ILE A 173 -0.42 3.36 -0.63
C ILE A 173 1.08 3.65 -0.58
N TYR A 174 1.65 3.72 0.63
CA TYR A 174 3.08 3.94 0.81
C TYR A 174 3.91 2.84 0.14
N THR A 175 3.61 1.59 0.45
CA THR A 175 4.34 0.45 -0.11
C THR A 175 4.18 0.34 -1.62
N ALA A 176 3.01 0.69 -2.18
CA ALA A 176 2.84 0.77 -3.63
C ALA A 176 3.75 1.82 -4.27
N MET A 177 3.91 3.00 -3.66
CA MET A 177 4.81 4.04 -4.17
C MET A 177 6.27 3.60 -4.16
N VAL A 178 6.74 2.97 -3.09
CA VAL A 178 8.16 2.58 -2.97
C VAL A 178 8.52 1.31 -3.73
N THR A 179 7.55 0.48 -4.09
CA THR A 179 7.78 -0.80 -4.78
C THR A 179 7.38 -0.82 -6.25
N GLY A 180 6.43 0.03 -6.64
CA GLY A 180 5.94 0.10 -8.02
C GLY A 180 5.29 -1.19 -8.51
N PRO A 181 4.17 -1.64 -7.92
CA PRO A 181 3.55 -2.91 -8.29
C PRO A 181 3.01 -2.88 -9.72
N GLN A 182 3.24 -3.94 -10.46
CA GLN A 182 2.75 -4.17 -11.82
C GLN A 182 3.17 -3.06 -12.80
N ASN A 183 2.25 -2.22 -13.24
CA ASN A 183 2.52 -1.12 -14.19
C ASN A 183 2.73 0.24 -13.49
N MET A 184 2.59 0.29 -12.18
CA MET A 184 2.86 1.50 -11.41
C MET A 184 4.37 1.79 -11.40
N PRO A 185 4.81 3.02 -11.65
CA PRO A 185 6.22 3.36 -11.49
C PRO A 185 6.64 3.29 -10.01
N LYS A 186 7.91 2.97 -9.79
CA LYS A 186 8.53 3.06 -8.46
C LYS A 186 8.99 4.50 -8.23
N PHE A 187 8.58 5.08 -7.10
CA PHE A 187 8.99 6.42 -6.70
C PHE A 187 10.11 6.35 -5.66
N SER A 188 11.33 6.60 -6.10
CA SER A 188 12.49 6.70 -5.22
C SER A 188 12.44 7.97 -4.35
N ASP A 189 13.22 8.01 -3.26
CA ASP A 189 13.28 9.21 -2.40
C ASP A 189 13.90 10.44 -3.09
N ARG A 190 14.54 10.25 -4.25
CA ARG A 190 15.00 11.36 -5.10
C ARG A 190 13.86 11.98 -5.92
N GLN A 191 12.81 11.23 -6.20
CA GLN A 191 11.65 11.68 -6.97
C GLN A 191 10.55 12.23 -6.06
N LEU A 192 10.28 11.52 -4.97
CA LEU A 192 9.35 11.89 -3.92
C LEU A 192 10.00 11.54 -2.58
N THR A 193 10.26 12.51 -1.75
CA THR A 193 10.76 12.27 -0.39
C THR A 193 9.74 11.48 0.44
N GLN A 194 10.16 10.98 1.59
CA GLN A 194 9.23 10.29 2.50
C GLN A 194 8.08 11.22 2.92
N GLU A 195 8.37 12.48 3.24
CA GLU A 195 7.37 13.48 3.60
C GLU A 195 6.37 13.73 2.46
N GLU A 196 6.85 13.88 1.23
CA GLU A 196 6.00 14.04 0.06
C GLU A 196 5.09 12.84 -0.22
N LYS A 197 5.56 11.63 0.06
CA LYS A 197 4.72 10.43 0.01
C LYS A 197 3.63 10.46 1.09
N ILE A 198 3.93 10.95 2.29
CA ILE A 198 2.95 11.13 3.38
C ILE A 198 1.94 12.21 3.04
N ASP A 199 2.35 13.32 2.42
CA ASP A 199 1.45 14.37 1.93
C ASP A 199 0.47 13.81 0.89
N ILE A 200 0.96 13.01 -0.06
CA ILE A 200 0.13 12.33 -1.06
C ILE A 200 -0.88 11.39 -0.39
N ILE A 201 -0.46 10.60 0.60
CA ILE A 201 -1.35 9.70 1.35
C ILE A 201 -2.45 10.51 2.05
N SER A 202 -2.08 11.59 2.73
CA SER A 202 -3.03 12.47 3.41
C SER A 202 -4.05 13.09 2.46
N TYR A 203 -3.62 13.50 1.27
CA TYR A 203 -4.54 13.96 0.22
C TYR A 203 -5.48 12.84 -0.24
N VAL A 204 -4.95 11.66 -0.56
CA VAL A 204 -5.76 10.53 -1.05
C VAL A 204 -6.83 10.16 -0.03
N LYS A 205 -6.48 10.06 1.25
CA LYS A 205 -7.45 9.75 2.32
C LYS A 205 -8.48 10.86 2.48
N SER A 206 -8.06 12.12 2.51
CA SER A 206 -8.96 13.26 2.55
C SER A 206 -9.94 13.31 1.36
N ALA A 207 -9.47 12.99 0.15
CA ALA A 207 -10.32 12.96 -1.03
C ALA A 207 -11.38 11.85 -1.01
N GLN A 208 -11.11 10.75 -0.29
CA GLN A 208 -12.07 9.64 -0.12
C GLN A 208 -13.12 9.94 0.96
N ASP A 209 -12.73 10.67 2.01
CA ASP A 209 -13.61 11.00 3.14
C ASP A 209 -14.51 12.22 2.90
N THR A 210 -14.30 12.94 1.79
CA THR A 210 -15.14 14.09 1.44
C THR A 210 -16.54 13.66 1.06
N THR A 211 -17.50 13.94 1.93
CA THR A 211 -18.93 13.92 1.58
C THR A 211 -19.27 15.18 0.78
N ALA A 212 -19.98 15.02 -0.33
CA ALA A 212 -20.45 16.15 -1.13
C ALA A 212 -21.30 17.07 -0.26
N PRO A 213 -20.91 18.34 -0.01
CA PRO A 213 -21.72 19.25 0.82
C PRO A 213 -23.01 19.58 0.09
N GLY A 214 -24.12 18.97 0.53
CA GLY A 214 -25.48 19.34 0.10
C GLY A 214 -25.92 18.77 -1.23
N GLY A 215 -25.54 17.55 -1.61
CA GLY A 215 -25.97 16.92 -2.84
C GLY A 215 -25.80 15.40 -2.85
N TRP A 216 -26.18 14.76 -3.94
CA TRP A 216 -25.86 13.36 -4.18
C TRP A 216 -24.44 13.25 -4.71
N GLY A 217 -23.61 12.46 -4.04
CA GLY A 217 -22.28 12.12 -4.58
C GLY A 217 -22.45 11.30 -5.86
N LEU A 218 -22.14 11.91 -7.01
CA LEU A 218 -22.24 11.27 -8.33
C LEU A 218 -20.98 10.42 -8.64
N GLY A 219 -20.52 9.64 -7.68
CA GLY A 219 -19.42 8.69 -7.82
C GLY A 219 -18.00 9.27 -7.70
N GLY A 220 -17.85 10.56 -7.34
CA GLY A 220 -16.52 11.17 -7.12
C GLY A 220 -15.66 11.33 -8.37
N PHE A 221 -16.22 11.22 -9.57
CA PHE A 221 -15.46 11.39 -10.82
C PHE A 221 -15.21 12.86 -11.21
N GLY A 222 -15.52 13.79 -10.30
CA GLY A 222 -15.34 15.22 -10.54
C GLY A 222 -16.47 15.81 -11.39
N PRO A 223 -16.24 16.97 -12.03
CA PRO A 223 -17.29 17.75 -12.69
C PRO A 223 -17.94 17.06 -13.90
N GLY A 224 -17.38 15.99 -14.42
CA GLY A 224 -17.92 15.28 -15.58
C GLY A 224 -19.29 14.66 -15.38
N THR A 225 -19.48 13.96 -14.26
CA THR A 225 -20.77 13.34 -13.91
C THR A 225 -21.80 14.37 -13.49
N GLU A 226 -21.39 15.44 -12.82
CA GLU A 226 -22.24 16.58 -12.46
C GLU A 226 -22.71 17.33 -13.71
N ALA A 227 -21.81 17.62 -14.62
CA ALA A 227 -22.15 18.26 -15.89
C ALA A 227 -23.12 17.41 -16.72
N LEU A 228 -22.91 16.09 -16.78
CA LEU A 228 -23.82 15.19 -17.48
C LEU A 228 -25.22 15.21 -16.87
N ALA A 229 -25.34 15.18 -15.55
CA ALA A 229 -26.62 15.26 -14.83
C ALA A 229 -27.33 16.59 -15.12
N ILE A 230 -26.63 17.73 -15.05
CA ILE A 230 -27.17 19.06 -15.37
C ILE A 230 -27.65 19.13 -16.83
N TRP A 231 -26.87 18.57 -17.77
CA TRP A 231 -27.24 18.52 -19.17
C TRP A 231 -28.53 17.73 -19.40
N ILE A 232 -28.65 16.54 -18.85
CA ILE A 232 -29.84 15.69 -19.01
C ILE A 232 -31.08 16.37 -18.41
N ILE A 233 -30.96 16.88 -17.19
CA ILE A 233 -32.09 17.57 -16.51
C ILE A 233 -32.43 18.86 -17.23
N GLY A 234 -31.43 19.68 -17.59
CA GLY A 234 -31.64 20.95 -18.24
C GLY A 234 -32.28 20.81 -19.64
N ILE A 235 -31.79 19.91 -20.48
CA ILE A 235 -32.39 19.63 -21.78
C ILE A 235 -33.79 19.07 -21.63
N GLY A 236 -33.99 18.14 -20.70
CA GLY A 236 -35.32 17.58 -20.42
C GLY A 236 -36.32 18.65 -20.00
N ALA A 237 -35.90 19.59 -19.14
CA ALA A 237 -36.74 20.72 -18.71
C ALA A 237 -37.06 21.67 -19.88
N VAL A 238 -36.12 22.01 -20.73
CA VAL A 238 -36.33 22.86 -21.91
C VAL A 238 -37.31 22.19 -22.90
N VAL A 239 -37.06 20.90 -23.23
CA VAL A 239 -37.96 20.14 -24.12
C VAL A 239 -39.37 20.06 -23.52
N GLY A 240 -39.49 19.75 -22.21
CA GLY A 240 -40.77 19.71 -21.55
C GLY A 240 -41.53 21.07 -21.57
N ALA A 241 -40.80 22.16 -21.33
CA ALA A 241 -41.37 23.50 -21.40
C ALA A 241 -41.81 23.88 -22.81
N THR A 242 -41.01 23.58 -23.85
CA THR A 242 -41.37 23.89 -25.24
C THR A 242 -42.59 23.08 -25.74
N LEU A 243 -42.66 21.80 -25.37
CA LEU A 243 -43.82 20.95 -25.68
C LEU A 243 -45.06 21.45 -24.95
N TRP A 244 -44.96 21.88 -23.68
CA TRP A 244 -46.10 22.42 -22.92
C TRP A 244 -46.59 23.73 -23.50
N ILE A 245 -45.68 24.64 -23.91
CA ILE A 245 -46.05 25.89 -24.57
C ILE A 245 -46.74 25.60 -25.92
N GLY A 246 -46.15 24.73 -26.74
CA GLY A 246 -46.68 24.36 -28.06
C GLY A 246 -48.04 23.62 -27.98
N ALA A 247 -48.33 22.90 -26.92
CA ALA A 247 -49.63 22.24 -26.71
C ALA A 247 -50.73 23.20 -26.24
N ARG A 248 -50.38 24.46 -25.88
CA ARG A 248 -51.33 25.48 -25.46
C ARG A 248 -51.60 26.55 -26.49
N SER A 249 -50.82 26.59 -27.55
CA SER A 249 -51.02 27.42 -28.73
C SER A 249 -51.92 26.74 -29.73
#